data_8b86d15a0c88c7c19a3791fcc58843ff
#
_entry.id   8b86d15a0c88c7c19a3791fcc58843ff
#
_cell.length_a   1.000
_cell.length_b   1.000
_cell.length_c   1.000
_cell.angle_alpha   90.00
_cell.angle_beta   90.00
_cell.angle_gamma   90.00
#
_symmetry.space_group_name_H-M   'P 1'
#
loop_
_entity.id
_entity.type
_entity.pdbx_description
1 polymer ?
#
loop_
_entity_poly.entity_id
_entity_poly.type
_entity_poly.pdbx_seq_one_letter_code
_entity_poly.pdbx_strand_id
1 'polypeptide(L)'
;MEPTRPSAWLEAQHRQIDDGLKAALRGSARGEVLADALRLLQEHIHLEEALLFPPLERAGLTMPIFVMQREHGQMWPLIQILLAADAAAVQEPGRELFQMLQVHNPKEEQILYRAADQLPQQTEDGALLRALQDARMPEGWSCAMAPR
;
A
#
# COMPACT_ATOMS: atom_id res chain seq x y z
N MET A 1 10.52 17.81 6.98
CA MET A 1 11.32 17.74 5.74
C MET A 1 10.67 16.78 4.77
N GLU A 2 10.54 17.17 3.53
CA GLU A 2 9.96 16.31 2.49
C GLU A 2 10.85 15.10 2.24
N PRO A 3 10.27 13.90 2.10
CA PRO A 3 11.05 12.72 1.71
C PRO A 3 11.71 12.92 0.36
N THR A 4 12.95 12.47 0.25
CA THR A 4 13.73 12.52 -1.00
C THR A 4 13.97 11.14 -1.60
N ARG A 5 13.54 10.09 -0.91
CA ARG A 5 13.73 8.70 -1.35
C ARG A 5 12.39 7.98 -1.38
N PRO A 6 12.20 7.07 -2.34
CA PRO A 6 11.00 6.25 -2.38
C PRO A 6 10.71 5.53 -1.06
N SER A 7 11.73 4.92 -0.42
CA SER A 7 11.54 4.20 0.83
C SER A 7 10.91 5.09 1.91
N ALA A 8 11.44 6.29 2.11
CA ALA A 8 10.94 7.19 3.16
C ALA A 8 9.51 7.61 2.89
N TRP A 9 9.17 7.90 1.64
CA TRP A 9 7.83 8.34 1.26
C TRP A 9 6.81 7.20 1.39
N LEU A 10 7.17 6.01 0.93
CA LEU A 10 6.29 4.84 1.00
C LEU A 10 6.07 4.38 2.45
N GLU A 11 7.13 4.40 3.27
CA GLU A 11 7.01 4.06 4.69
C GLU A 11 6.12 5.05 5.44
N ALA A 12 6.19 6.34 5.08
CA ALA A 12 5.29 7.34 5.67
C ALA A 12 3.83 7.04 5.34
N GLN A 13 3.55 6.55 4.13
CA GLN A 13 2.20 6.12 3.77
C GLN A 13 1.76 4.91 4.59
N HIS A 14 2.64 3.93 4.83
CA HIS A 14 2.32 2.79 5.70
C HIS A 14 1.89 3.25 7.09
N ARG A 15 2.63 4.20 7.68
CA ARG A 15 2.29 4.73 9.00
C ARG A 15 0.95 5.46 9.00
N GLN A 16 0.69 6.23 7.97
CA GLN A 16 -0.56 6.96 7.84
C GLN A 16 -1.77 6.01 7.73
N ILE A 17 -1.62 4.95 6.96
CA ILE A 17 -2.66 3.91 6.84
C ILE A 17 -2.86 3.21 8.18
N ASP A 18 -1.78 2.82 8.85
CA ASP A 18 -1.85 2.15 10.15
C ASP A 18 -2.56 3.02 11.19
N ASP A 19 -2.22 4.30 11.24
CA ASP A 19 -2.82 5.24 12.21
C ASP A 19 -4.33 5.36 11.98
N GLY A 20 -4.76 5.44 10.72
CA GLY A 20 -6.17 5.51 10.39
C GLY A 20 -6.93 4.24 10.77
N LEU A 21 -6.35 3.07 10.52
CA LEU A 21 -6.94 1.79 10.90
C LEU A 21 -7.01 1.64 12.42
N LYS A 22 -5.95 1.99 13.13
CA LYS A 22 -5.93 1.93 14.59
C LYS A 22 -7.00 2.82 15.21
N ALA A 23 -7.13 4.04 14.72
CA ALA A 23 -8.13 4.98 15.21
C ALA A 23 -9.54 4.42 15.03
N ALA A 24 -9.80 3.83 13.85
CA ALA A 24 -11.09 3.23 13.56
C ALA A 24 -11.38 2.03 14.47
N LEU A 25 -10.39 1.17 14.70
CA LEU A 25 -10.55 -0.03 15.53
C LEU A 25 -10.75 0.31 17.00
N ARG A 26 -10.24 1.45 17.47
CA ARG A 26 -10.47 1.92 18.84
C ARG A 26 -11.83 2.57 19.03
N GLY A 27 -12.58 2.76 17.94
CA GLY A 27 -13.86 3.47 17.99
C GLY A 27 -13.74 4.96 18.24
N SER A 28 -12.51 5.51 18.15
CA SER A 28 -12.25 6.92 18.39
C SER A 28 -12.31 7.76 17.12
N ALA A 29 -12.46 7.11 15.97
CA ALA A 29 -12.48 7.79 14.68
C ALA A 29 -13.86 7.70 14.04
N ARG A 30 -14.17 8.70 13.22
CA ARG A 30 -15.37 8.70 12.39
C ARG A 30 -15.16 7.82 11.18
N GLY A 31 -16.25 7.41 10.54
CA GLY A 31 -16.20 6.56 9.35
C GLY A 31 -15.34 7.11 8.23
N GLU A 32 -15.26 8.43 8.08
CA GLU A 32 -14.42 9.06 7.05
C GLU A 32 -12.92 8.84 7.29
N VAL A 33 -12.47 8.73 8.54
CA VAL A 33 -11.07 8.42 8.84
C VAL A 33 -10.71 7.03 8.34
N LEU A 34 -11.59 6.06 8.58
CA LEU A 34 -11.41 4.71 8.04
C LEU A 34 -11.43 4.72 6.52
N ALA A 35 -12.43 5.36 5.93
CA ALA A 35 -12.56 5.42 4.48
C ALA A 35 -11.33 6.05 3.82
N ASP A 36 -10.80 7.13 4.40
CA ASP A 36 -9.60 7.77 3.89
C ASP A 36 -8.39 6.86 3.96
N ALA A 37 -8.21 6.13 5.07
CA ALA A 37 -7.11 5.18 5.21
C ALA A 37 -7.23 4.04 4.19
N LEU A 38 -8.43 3.53 3.97
CA LEU A 38 -8.66 2.46 2.99
C LEU A 38 -8.41 2.92 1.56
N ARG A 39 -8.84 4.13 1.21
CA ARG A 39 -8.57 4.69 -0.12
C ARG A 39 -7.08 4.93 -0.32
N LEU A 40 -6.40 5.44 0.71
CA LEU A 40 -4.96 5.59 0.64
C LEU A 40 -4.27 4.24 0.43
N LEU A 41 -4.74 3.19 1.11
CA LEU A 41 -4.20 1.85 0.92
C LEU A 41 -4.42 1.35 -0.51
N GLN A 42 -5.60 1.57 -1.09
CA GLN A 42 -5.84 1.19 -2.48
C GLN A 42 -4.92 1.94 -3.44
N GLU A 43 -4.76 3.23 -3.25
CA GLU A 43 -3.86 4.04 -4.06
C GLU A 43 -2.41 3.59 -3.91
N HIS A 44 -2.01 3.25 -2.70
CA HIS A 44 -0.68 2.75 -2.39
C HIS A 44 -0.42 1.42 -3.11
N ILE A 45 -1.36 0.48 -3.05
CA ILE A 45 -1.25 -0.79 -3.78
C ILE A 45 -1.15 -0.52 -5.29
N HIS A 46 -1.94 0.40 -5.80
CA HIS A 46 -1.91 0.74 -7.22
C HIS A 46 -0.53 1.24 -7.66
N LEU A 47 0.01 2.23 -6.95
CA LEU A 47 1.30 2.79 -7.37
C LEU A 47 2.43 1.76 -7.25
N GLU A 48 2.35 0.86 -6.30
CA GLU A 48 3.34 -0.21 -6.19
C GLU A 48 3.27 -1.14 -7.41
N GLU A 49 2.09 -1.62 -7.73
CA GLU A 49 1.94 -2.58 -8.83
C GLU A 49 2.16 -1.96 -10.20
N ALA A 50 1.74 -0.72 -10.39
CA ALA A 50 1.84 -0.06 -11.68
C ALA A 50 3.22 0.57 -11.95
N LEU A 51 3.88 1.09 -10.91
CA LEU A 51 5.07 1.93 -11.11
C LEU A 51 6.31 1.42 -10.37
N LEU A 52 6.16 0.85 -9.19
CA LEU A 52 7.30 0.43 -8.37
C LEU A 52 7.78 -0.97 -8.75
N PHE A 53 6.86 -1.94 -8.83
CA PHE A 53 7.22 -3.33 -9.05
C PHE A 53 7.83 -3.61 -10.42
N PRO A 54 7.34 -3.03 -11.53
CA PRO A 54 7.93 -3.34 -12.83
C PRO A 54 9.44 -3.10 -12.93
N PRO A 55 9.97 -1.93 -12.53
CA PRO A 55 11.43 -1.76 -12.59
C PRO A 55 12.19 -2.66 -11.61
N LEU A 56 11.60 -2.97 -10.45
CA LEU A 56 12.22 -3.89 -9.49
C LEU A 56 12.23 -5.33 -10.03
N GLU A 57 11.19 -5.73 -10.74
CA GLU A 57 11.15 -7.05 -11.38
C GLU A 57 12.22 -7.15 -12.45
N ARG A 58 12.41 -6.11 -13.25
CA ARG A 58 13.51 -6.07 -14.23
C ARG A 58 14.89 -6.14 -13.56
N ALA A 59 15.00 -5.68 -12.32
CA ALA A 59 16.21 -5.78 -11.52
C ALA A 59 16.39 -7.13 -10.83
N GLY A 60 15.47 -8.08 -11.03
CA GLY A 60 15.59 -9.45 -10.54
C GLY A 60 14.79 -9.80 -9.30
N LEU A 61 13.96 -8.89 -8.79
CA LEU A 61 13.21 -9.11 -7.55
C LEU A 61 11.84 -9.78 -7.80
N THR A 62 11.81 -10.75 -8.70
CA THR A 62 10.58 -11.42 -9.15
C THR A 62 9.83 -12.10 -8.01
N MET A 63 10.53 -12.89 -7.18
CA MET A 63 9.86 -13.66 -6.14
C MET A 63 9.30 -12.79 -5.01
N PRO A 64 10.06 -11.82 -4.46
CA PRO A 64 9.48 -10.92 -3.47
C PRO A 64 8.26 -10.17 -4.00
N ILE A 65 8.30 -9.72 -5.26
CA ILE A 65 7.17 -9.03 -5.88
C ILE A 65 5.95 -9.94 -5.99
N PHE A 66 6.16 -11.19 -6.42
CA PHE A 66 5.06 -12.16 -6.51
C PHE A 66 4.36 -12.33 -5.15
N VAL A 67 5.14 -12.47 -4.07
CA VAL A 67 4.58 -12.62 -2.73
C VAL A 67 3.77 -11.38 -2.35
N MET A 68 4.28 -10.18 -2.64
CA MET A 68 3.57 -8.94 -2.32
C MET A 68 2.27 -8.82 -3.12
N GLN A 69 2.29 -9.16 -4.40
CA GLN A 69 1.08 -9.13 -5.23
C GLN A 69 0.03 -10.12 -4.72
N ARG A 70 0.45 -11.30 -4.28
CA ARG A 70 -0.47 -12.28 -3.71
C ARG A 70 -1.10 -11.76 -2.43
N GLU A 71 -0.31 -11.12 -1.58
CA GLU A 71 -0.81 -10.53 -0.33
C GLU A 71 -1.75 -9.36 -0.62
N HIS A 72 -1.45 -8.53 -1.61
CA HIS A 72 -2.38 -7.50 -2.08
C HIS A 72 -3.73 -8.10 -2.47
N GLY A 73 -3.69 -9.21 -3.21
CA GLY A 73 -4.91 -9.91 -3.61
C GLY A 73 -5.73 -10.44 -2.44
N GLN A 74 -5.06 -10.84 -1.36
CA GLN A 74 -5.74 -11.28 -0.14
C GLN A 74 -6.34 -10.10 0.65
N MET A 75 -5.68 -8.96 0.63
CA MET A 75 -6.17 -7.75 1.31
C MET A 75 -7.34 -7.09 0.57
N TRP A 76 -7.36 -7.19 -0.74
CA TRP A 76 -8.32 -6.43 -1.57
C TRP A 76 -9.78 -6.66 -1.19
N PRO A 77 -10.25 -7.92 -0.99
CA PRO A 77 -11.63 -8.14 -0.56
C PRO A 77 -11.95 -7.54 0.80
N LEU A 78 -10.99 -7.56 1.74
CA LEU A 78 -11.19 -6.95 3.05
C LEU A 78 -11.37 -5.45 2.94
N ILE A 79 -10.58 -4.81 2.08
CA ILE A 79 -10.71 -3.36 1.82
C ILE A 79 -12.11 -3.06 1.27
N GLN A 80 -12.59 -3.85 0.31
CA GLN A 80 -13.90 -3.65 -0.28
C GLN A 80 -15.03 -3.85 0.72
N ILE A 81 -14.92 -4.88 1.56
CA ILE A 81 -15.89 -5.14 2.64
C ILE A 81 -15.93 -3.96 3.60
N LEU A 82 -14.76 -3.46 3.99
CA LEU A 82 -14.68 -2.34 4.95
C LEU A 82 -15.23 -1.04 4.36
N LEU A 83 -14.99 -0.77 3.07
CA LEU A 83 -15.53 0.42 2.42
C LEU A 83 -17.05 0.40 2.32
N ALA A 84 -17.65 -0.80 2.26
CA ALA A 84 -19.09 -0.96 2.18
C ALA A 84 -19.77 -1.14 3.53
N ALA A 85 -18.98 -1.39 4.60
CA ALA A 85 -19.53 -1.75 5.92
C ALA A 85 -20.05 -0.54 6.68
N ASP A 86 -21.06 -0.77 7.53
CA ASP A 86 -21.43 0.22 8.54
C ASP A 86 -20.49 0.11 9.76
N ALA A 87 -20.64 1.05 10.70
CA ALA A 87 -19.76 1.15 11.86
C ALA A 87 -19.73 -0.12 12.71
N ALA A 88 -20.82 -0.89 12.75
CA ALA A 88 -20.90 -2.10 13.57
C ALA A 88 -20.15 -3.27 12.97
N ALA A 89 -19.90 -3.25 11.65
CA ALA A 89 -19.34 -4.39 10.91
C ALA A 89 -17.85 -4.25 10.62
N VAL A 90 -17.15 -3.22 11.14
CA VAL A 90 -15.76 -2.97 10.76
C VAL A 90 -14.72 -3.70 11.63
N GLN A 91 -15.10 -4.17 12.83
CA GLN A 91 -14.13 -4.66 13.81
C GLN A 91 -13.36 -5.90 13.33
N GLU A 92 -14.07 -6.94 12.94
CA GLU A 92 -13.43 -8.19 12.52
C GLU A 92 -12.60 -8.04 11.24
N PRO A 93 -13.17 -7.57 10.12
CA PRO A 93 -12.35 -7.41 8.91
C PRO A 93 -11.27 -6.35 9.06
N GLY A 94 -11.50 -5.32 9.85
CA GLY A 94 -10.49 -4.29 10.11
C GLY A 94 -9.30 -4.84 10.87
N ARG A 95 -9.54 -5.66 11.87
CA ARG A 95 -8.49 -6.31 12.64
C ARG A 95 -7.69 -7.27 11.77
N GLU A 96 -8.37 -8.05 10.95
CA GLU A 96 -7.73 -8.96 10.02
C GLU A 96 -6.84 -8.23 9.03
N LEU A 97 -7.34 -7.16 8.42
CA LEU A 97 -6.55 -6.34 7.50
C LEU A 97 -5.33 -5.74 8.21
N PHE A 98 -5.53 -5.20 9.40
CA PHE A 98 -4.42 -4.60 10.16
C PHE A 98 -3.33 -5.63 10.44
N GLN A 99 -3.69 -6.84 10.87
CA GLN A 99 -2.73 -7.90 11.12
C GLN A 99 -1.97 -8.31 9.86
N MET A 100 -2.67 -8.40 8.73
CA MET A 100 -2.03 -8.70 7.44
C MET A 100 -0.99 -7.64 7.09
N LEU A 101 -1.31 -6.37 7.30
CA LEU A 101 -0.38 -5.27 7.03
C LEU A 101 0.86 -5.32 7.91
N GLN A 102 0.70 -5.74 9.18
CA GLN A 102 1.84 -5.83 10.10
C GLN A 102 2.85 -6.91 9.68
N VAL A 103 2.42 -7.90 8.91
CA VAL A 103 3.30 -8.92 8.34
C VAL A 103 3.82 -8.50 6.97
N HIS A 104 2.97 -7.87 6.16
CA HIS A 104 3.26 -7.47 4.78
C HIS A 104 4.24 -6.29 4.70
N ASN A 105 3.99 -5.23 5.46
CA ASN A 105 4.74 -3.99 5.33
C ASN A 105 6.24 -4.14 5.59
N PRO A 106 6.69 -4.88 6.63
CA PRO A 106 8.12 -5.03 6.84
C PRO A 106 8.85 -5.71 5.68
N LYS A 107 8.20 -6.62 4.97
CA LYS A 107 8.79 -7.28 3.81
C LYS A 107 9.03 -6.29 2.67
N GLU A 108 8.09 -5.38 2.45
CA GLU A 108 8.29 -4.30 1.47
C GLU A 108 9.40 -3.35 1.90
N GLU A 109 9.36 -2.92 3.15
CA GLU A 109 10.29 -1.91 3.66
C GLU A 109 11.73 -2.40 3.67
N GLN A 110 11.95 -3.64 4.04
CA GLN A 110 13.29 -4.19 4.20
C GLN A 110 13.92 -4.65 2.90
N ILE A 111 13.13 -5.02 1.90
CA ILE A 111 13.63 -5.58 0.65
C ILE A 111 13.34 -4.65 -0.53
N LEU A 112 12.07 -4.43 -0.85
CA LEU A 112 11.68 -3.75 -2.09
C LEU A 112 11.96 -2.26 -2.05
N TYR A 113 11.64 -1.61 -0.94
CA TYR A 113 11.82 -0.15 -0.86
C TYR A 113 13.29 0.24 -0.84
N ARG A 114 14.15 -0.55 -0.22
CA ARG A 114 15.59 -0.29 -0.23
C ARG A 114 16.15 -0.46 -1.62
N ALA A 115 15.70 -1.47 -2.35
CA ALA A 115 16.11 -1.66 -3.74
C ALA A 115 15.63 -0.51 -4.62
N ALA A 116 14.42 0.00 -4.37
CA ALA A 116 13.88 1.13 -5.12
C ALA A 116 14.75 2.37 -5.00
N ASP A 117 15.31 2.63 -3.81
CA ASP A 117 16.20 3.76 -3.59
C ASP A 117 17.46 3.69 -4.46
N GLN A 118 17.85 2.50 -4.90
CA GLN A 118 19.07 2.27 -5.68
C GLN A 118 18.83 2.16 -7.19
N LEU A 119 17.57 2.19 -7.64
CA LEU A 119 17.28 2.12 -9.07
C LEU A 119 17.84 3.34 -9.79
N PRO A 120 18.39 3.17 -11.03
CA PRO A 120 18.97 4.31 -11.79
C PRO A 120 17.99 5.46 -11.97
N GLN A 121 16.71 5.20 -12.25
CA GLN A 121 15.71 6.25 -12.41
C GLN A 121 15.46 7.03 -11.12
N GLN A 122 15.94 6.55 -9.98
CA GLN A 122 15.90 7.31 -8.73
C GLN A 122 17.22 7.99 -8.43
N THR A 123 18.34 7.27 -8.56
CA THR A 123 19.65 7.81 -8.19
C THR A 123 20.16 8.87 -9.16
N GLU A 124 19.75 8.81 -10.42
CA GLU A 124 20.19 9.78 -11.43
C GLU A 124 19.45 11.11 -11.36
N ASP A 125 18.09 11.07 -11.29
CA ASP A 125 17.31 12.32 -11.35
C ASP A 125 16.05 12.31 -10.49
N GLY A 126 15.85 11.28 -9.64
CA GLY A 126 14.70 11.20 -8.77
C GLY A 126 13.37 10.95 -9.48
N ALA A 127 13.42 10.45 -10.72
CA ALA A 127 12.19 10.27 -11.51
C ALA A 127 11.23 9.27 -10.89
N LEU A 128 11.75 8.23 -10.23
CA LEU A 128 10.88 7.22 -9.62
C LEU A 128 10.01 7.84 -8.52
N LEU A 129 10.61 8.57 -7.60
CA LEU A 129 9.84 9.20 -6.52
C LEU A 129 8.80 10.16 -7.08
N ARG A 130 9.16 10.97 -8.08
CA ARG A 130 8.18 11.88 -8.70
C ARG A 130 7.03 11.12 -9.33
N ALA A 131 7.30 10.01 -10.01
CA ALA A 131 6.27 9.20 -10.62
C ALA A 131 5.33 8.61 -9.57
N LEU A 132 5.87 8.13 -8.45
CA LEU A 132 5.06 7.59 -7.36
C LEU A 132 4.17 8.67 -6.75
N GLN A 133 4.72 9.86 -6.52
CA GLN A 133 3.96 10.97 -5.94
C GLN A 133 2.85 11.48 -6.88
N ASP A 134 3.07 11.41 -8.18
CA ASP A 134 2.11 11.88 -9.18
C ASP A 134 1.10 10.82 -9.60
N ALA A 135 1.25 9.59 -9.13
CA ALA A 135 0.37 8.48 -9.53
C ALA A 135 -1.08 8.75 -9.16
N ARG A 136 -1.98 8.34 -10.05
CA ARG A 136 -3.42 8.39 -9.80
C ARG A 136 -4.01 7.04 -10.15
N MET A 137 -4.74 6.44 -9.21
CA MET A 137 -5.40 5.17 -9.45
C MET A 137 -6.57 5.38 -10.42
N PRO A 138 -6.61 4.64 -11.54
CA PRO A 138 -7.77 4.72 -12.44
C PRO A 138 -9.04 4.27 -11.75
N GLU A 139 -10.16 4.87 -12.13
CA GLU A 139 -11.46 4.45 -11.62
C GLU A 139 -11.70 2.99 -11.99
N GLY A 140 -12.17 2.21 -11.03
CA GLY A 140 -12.46 0.78 -11.25
C GLY A 140 -11.25 -0.13 -11.25
N TRP A 141 -10.04 0.41 -10.99
CA TRP A 141 -8.84 -0.40 -10.94
C TRP A 141 -8.90 -1.39 -9.76
N SER A 142 -8.37 -2.59 -9.99
CA SER A 142 -8.14 -3.55 -8.90
C SER A 142 -6.76 -4.16 -9.06
N CYS A 143 -6.20 -4.67 -7.95
CA CYS A 143 -4.86 -5.25 -7.98
C CYS A 143 -4.84 -6.55 -8.81
N ALA A 144 -3.64 -6.93 -9.28
CA ALA A 144 -3.48 -8.01 -10.25
C ALA A 144 -4.05 -9.34 -9.77
N MET A 145 -3.95 -9.64 -8.49
CA MET A 145 -4.40 -10.92 -7.91
C MET A 145 -5.68 -10.80 -7.09
N ALA A 146 -6.43 -9.72 -7.26
CA ALA A 146 -7.73 -9.59 -6.61
C ALA A 146 -8.66 -10.72 -7.08
N PRO A 147 -9.39 -11.37 -6.17
CA PRO A 147 -10.37 -12.39 -6.57
C PRO A 147 -11.45 -11.82 -7.45
N ARG A 148 -11.90 -12.60 -8.41
CA ARG A 148 -12.98 -12.25 -9.33
C ARG A 148 -14.32 -12.75 -8.81
#